data_59673b1e773f6993c8cb614f2c024ad0
#
_entry.id   59673b1e773f6993c8cb614f2c024ad0
#
_cell.length_a   1.000
_cell.length_b   1.000
_cell.length_c   1.000
_cell.angle_alpha   90.00
_cell.angle_beta   90.00
_cell.angle_gamma   90.00
#
_symmetry.space_group_name_H-M   'P 1'
#
loop_
_entity.id
_entity.type
_entity.pdbx_description
1 polymer ?
#
loop_
_entity_poly.entity_id
_entity_poly.type
_entity_poly.pdbx_seq_one_letter_code
_entity_poly.pdbx_strand_id
1 'polypeptide(L)'
;MKHLIEPLDFTTEEYEEIFRLVDDIIANPIHYSHFCENKLLASLFFEPSTRTRLSFETAMLRLGGRVIGFSDAGVSSSTKGETLLDTIRVIENYADICAMRHPKEGAALLASKVVTKMPIINAGDGGHFHPTQTLADLITIRHYKKSFDNLTVGLCGDLKFGRTIHSLVRALNRYKNVKFVFISPEELKMPEPFKNFIDKENYTETRDLMSAISDLDILYMSRVQKERFVSSDEYERLKDYYILTEEKLKYAKDDMYILHPLPRVNEIAPEVDKDPRAVYFEQTKFGMYGRMALIIKLLEANKW
;
A
#
# COMPACT_ATOMS: atom_id res chain seq x y z
N MET A 1 -16.39 -11.62 11.54
CA MET A 1 -16.47 -10.66 10.43
C MET A 1 -15.10 -10.54 9.77
N LYS A 2 -15.03 -10.46 8.44
CA LYS A 2 -13.77 -10.30 7.70
C LYS A 2 -13.43 -8.79 7.59
N HIS A 3 -12.19 -8.44 7.87
CA HIS A 3 -11.63 -7.09 7.76
C HIS A 3 -10.32 -7.15 6.95
N LEU A 4 -9.74 -6.01 6.60
CA LEU A 4 -8.37 -5.91 6.14
C LEU A 4 -7.61 -4.90 7.03
N ILE A 5 -6.91 -5.39 8.03
CA ILE A 5 -6.15 -4.59 9.00
C ILE A 5 -4.66 -4.65 8.69
N GLU A 6 -4.16 -5.84 8.36
CA GLU A 6 -2.76 -6.06 8.02
C GLU A 6 -2.62 -6.94 6.76
N PRO A 7 -1.43 -6.97 6.11
CA PRO A 7 -1.25 -7.68 4.84
C PRO A 7 -1.51 -9.18 4.90
N LEU A 8 -1.44 -9.79 6.09
CA LEU A 8 -1.62 -11.22 6.28
C LEU A 8 -3.06 -11.63 6.66
N ASP A 9 -4.01 -10.71 6.74
CA ASP A 9 -5.41 -11.01 7.03
C ASP A 9 -6.09 -11.81 5.91
N PHE A 10 -5.53 -11.77 4.69
CA PHE A 10 -5.92 -12.63 3.59
C PHE A 10 -4.85 -13.68 3.30
N THR A 11 -5.28 -14.90 3.01
CA THR A 11 -4.39 -15.95 2.53
C THR A 11 -3.90 -15.65 1.11
N THR A 12 -2.94 -16.41 0.62
CA THR A 12 -2.48 -16.28 -0.78
C THR A 12 -3.61 -16.60 -1.76
N GLU A 13 -4.45 -17.59 -1.46
CA GLU A 13 -5.61 -17.99 -2.25
C GLU A 13 -6.66 -16.87 -2.30
N GLU A 14 -6.93 -16.21 -1.16
CA GLU A 14 -7.85 -15.06 -1.10
C GLU A 14 -7.31 -13.85 -1.88
N TYR A 15 -5.99 -13.63 -1.88
CA TYR A 15 -5.38 -12.63 -2.75
C TYR A 15 -5.53 -12.99 -4.24
N GLU A 16 -5.35 -14.27 -4.61
CA GLU A 16 -5.57 -14.72 -5.99
C GLU A 16 -7.04 -14.55 -6.45
N GLU A 17 -8.00 -14.72 -5.54
CA GLU A 17 -9.41 -14.40 -5.83
C GLU A 17 -9.61 -12.90 -6.09
N ILE A 18 -8.99 -12.05 -5.27
CA ILE A 18 -9.03 -10.59 -5.47
C ILE A 18 -8.36 -10.21 -6.80
N PHE A 19 -7.24 -10.82 -7.15
CA PHE A 19 -6.54 -10.53 -8.41
C PHE A 19 -7.38 -10.92 -9.63
N ARG A 20 -8.04 -12.08 -9.60
CA ARG A 20 -8.97 -12.48 -10.66
C ARG A 20 -10.15 -11.53 -10.77
N LEU A 21 -10.68 -11.08 -9.65
CA LEU A 21 -11.74 -10.08 -9.63
C LEU A 21 -11.28 -8.73 -10.19
N VAL A 22 -10.04 -8.32 -9.92
CA VAL A 22 -9.45 -7.11 -10.53
C VAL A 22 -9.35 -7.25 -12.04
N ASP A 23 -8.88 -8.40 -12.54
CA ASP A 23 -8.79 -8.66 -13.98
C ASP A 23 -10.18 -8.58 -14.65
N ASP A 24 -11.20 -9.15 -14.01
CA ASP A 24 -12.58 -9.08 -14.50
C ASP A 24 -13.20 -7.68 -14.45
N ILE A 25 -12.96 -6.92 -13.36
CA ILE A 25 -13.39 -5.51 -13.25
C ILE A 25 -12.76 -4.65 -14.37
N ILE A 26 -11.48 -4.89 -14.68
CA ILE A 26 -10.79 -4.16 -15.75
C ILE A 26 -11.38 -4.50 -17.11
N ALA A 27 -11.68 -5.78 -17.37
CA ALA A 27 -12.24 -6.25 -18.64
C ALA A 27 -13.72 -5.85 -18.80
N ASN A 28 -14.50 -5.84 -17.73
CA ASN A 28 -15.94 -5.66 -17.73
C ASN A 28 -16.43 -4.57 -16.76
N PRO A 29 -15.95 -3.32 -16.82
CA PRO A 29 -16.20 -2.31 -15.79
C PRO A 29 -17.68 -1.94 -15.62
N ILE A 30 -18.48 -2.03 -16.70
CA ILE A 30 -19.92 -1.73 -16.66
C ILE A 30 -20.69 -2.77 -15.84
N HIS A 31 -20.26 -4.03 -15.86
CA HIS A 31 -20.88 -5.12 -15.08
C HIS A 31 -20.88 -4.80 -13.57
N TYR A 32 -19.85 -4.13 -13.09
CA TYR A 32 -19.67 -3.79 -11.68
C TYR A 32 -20.23 -2.42 -11.27
N SER A 33 -20.74 -1.63 -12.23
CA SER A 33 -21.16 -0.22 -11.97
C SER A 33 -22.35 -0.06 -11.02
N HIS A 34 -23.09 -1.15 -10.74
CA HIS A 34 -24.24 -1.19 -9.84
C HIS A 34 -24.05 -2.13 -8.64
N PHE A 35 -22.84 -2.71 -8.47
CA PHE A 35 -22.62 -3.74 -7.44
C PHE A 35 -22.84 -3.21 -6.01
N CYS A 36 -22.47 -1.96 -5.74
CA CYS A 36 -22.66 -1.29 -4.45
C CYS A 36 -23.85 -0.33 -4.45
N GLU A 37 -24.85 -0.51 -5.32
CA GLU A 37 -26.05 0.30 -5.29
C GLU A 37 -26.71 0.25 -3.91
N ASN A 38 -27.09 1.42 -3.38
CA ASN A 38 -27.60 1.62 -2.01
C ASN A 38 -26.62 1.29 -0.86
N LYS A 39 -25.32 1.11 -1.15
CA LYS A 39 -24.27 0.91 -0.16
C LYS A 39 -23.51 2.20 0.12
N LEU A 40 -23.07 2.38 1.36
CA LEU A 40 -22.31 3.53 1.85
C LEU A 40 -20.92 3.11 2.33
N LEU A 41 -19.90 3.77 1.79
CA LEU A 41 -18.53 3.74 2.32
C LEU A 41 -18.32 4.90 3.30
N ALA A 42 -17.93 4.60 4.53
CA ALA A 42 -17.35 5.59 5.44
C ALA A 42 -15.86 5.78 5.11
N SER A 43 -15.50 6.97 4.63
CA SER A 43 -14.12 7.40 4.32
C SER A 43 -13.59 8.27 5.45
N LEU A 44 -12.96 7.64 6.48
CA LEU A 44 -12.58 8.30 7.74
C LEU A 44 -11.07 8.54 7.78
N PHE A 45 -10.64 9.73 7.42
CA PHE A 45 -9.23 10.09 7.39
C PHE A 45 -8.89 11.04 8.56
N PHE A 46 -8.42 10.47 9.67
CA PHE A 46 -7.94 11.21 10.85
C PHE A 46 -6.53 11.79 10.63
N GLU A 47 -5.85 11.38 9.56
CA GLU A 47 -4.58 11.89 9.07
C GLU A 47 -4.72 12.19 7.57
N PRO A 48 -4.26 13.34 7.07
CA PRO A 48 -4.42 13.71 5.67
C PRO A 48 -3.80 12.68 4.70
N SER A 49 -4.54 12.33 3.66
CA SER A 49 -4.07 11.46 2.58
C SER A 49 -4.91 11.65 1.32
N THR A 50 -4.41 12.46 0.39
CA THR A 50 -5.13 12.80 -0.85
C THR A 50 -5.36 11.56 -1.72
N ARG A 51 -4.30 10.85 -2.08
CA ARG A 51 -4.38 9.71 -3.03
C ARG A 51 -5.19 8.54 -2.49
N THR A 52 -4.91 8.11 -1.26
CA THR A 52 -5.61 6.94 -0.68
C THR A 52 -7.10 7.23 -0.53
N ARG A 53 -7.46 8.43 -0.04
CA ARG A 53 -8.85 8.86 0.10
C ARG A 53 -9.57 8.87 -1.24
N LEU A 54 -9.06 9.64 -2.20
CA LEU A 54 -9.67 9.75 -3.54
C LEU A 54 -9.77 8.38 -4.21
N SER A 55 -8.81 7.48 -4.02
CA SER A 55 -8.85 6.16 -4.62
C SER A 55 -9.96 5.29 -4.03
N PHE A 56 -10.20 5.32 -2.69
CA PHE A 56 -11.32 4.61 -2.07
C PHE A 56 -12.68 5.20 -2.48
N GLU A 57 -12.78 6.53 -2.47
CA GLU A 57 -14.00 7.23 -2.87
C GLU A 57 -14.34 6.93 -4.33
N THR A 58 -13.34 7.00 -5.23
CA THR A 58 -13.51 6.65 -6.65
C THR A 58 -13.90 5.17 -6.81
N ALA A 59 -13.27 4.26 -6.06
CA ALA A 59 -13.60 2.83 -6.13
C ALA A 59 -15.07 2.59 -5.77
N MET A 60 -15.55 3.18 -4.67
CA MET A 60 -16.95 3.03 -4.25
C MET A 60 -17.94 3.65 -5.25
N LEU A 61 -17.63 4.84 -5.76
CA LEU A 61 -18.48 5.52 -6.76
C LEU A 61 -18.55 4.73 -8.08
N ARG A 62 -17.44 4.14 -8.53
CA ARG A 62 -17.43 3.28 -9.74
C ARG A 62 -18.22 1.99 -9.57
N LEU A 63 -18.40 1.52 -8.34
CA LEU A 63 -19.25 0.38 -8.00
C LEU A 63 -20.73 0.77 -7.83
N GLY A 64 -21.11 2.05 -8.06
CA GLY A 64 -22.47 2.55 -7.90
C GLY A 64 -22.86 2.89 -6.45
N GLY A 65 -21.92 2.82 -5.52
CA GLY A 65 -22.16 3.19 -4.12
C GLY A 65 -22.03 4.68 -3.86
N ARG A 66 -22.15 5.07 -2.59
CA ARG A 66 -22.03 6.45 -2.11
C ARG A 66 -20.98 6.53 -1.02
N VAL A 67 -20.51 7.74 -0.73
CA VAL A 67 -19.44 7.99 0.24
C VAL A 67 -19.88 9.04 1.25
N ILE A 68 -19.59 8.78 2.52
CA ILE A 68 -19.66 9.76 3.62
C ILE A 68 -18.31 9.76 4.34
N GLY A 69 -17.98 10.83 5.05
CA GLY A 69 -16.76 10.84 5.86
C GLY A 69 -16.11 12.22 5.96
N PHE A 70 -14.85 12.21 6.38
CA PHE A 70 -14.03 13.41 6.56
C PHE A 70 -12.58 13.16 6.16
N SER A 71 -11.84 14.25 5.89
CA SER A 71 -10.46 14.23 5.40
C SER A 71 -9.41 14.61 6.44
N ASP A 72 -9.85 15.06 7.62
CA ASP A 72 -9.01 15.55 8.72
C ASP A 72 -9.75 15.37 10.05
N ALA A 73 -9.02 15.00 11.10
CA ALA A 73 -9.57 14.91 12.46
C ALA A 73 -10.10 16.26 13.00
N GLY A 74 -9.51 17.37 12.54
CA GLY A 74 -9.88 18.73 12.95
C GLY A 74 -11.31 19.13 12.58
N VAL A 75 -11.93 18.44 11.61
CA VAL A 75 -13.33 18.67 11.20
C VAL A 75 -14.30 17.62 11.75
N SER A 76 -13.83 16.74 12.64
CA SER A 76 -14.63 15.67 13.26
C SER A 76 -14.94 15.94 14.73
N SER A 77 -15.85 15.15 15.33
CA SER A 77 -16.18 15.22 16.75
C SER A 77 -15.01 14.89 17.67
N SER A 78 -13.90 14.36 17.16
CA SER A 78 -12.66 14.15 17.92
C SER A 78 -12.13 15.44 18.55
N THR A 79 -12.38 16.60 17.94
CA THR A 79 -12.03 17.92 18.51
C THR A 79 -12.82 18.27 19.77
N LYS A 80 -13.95 17.61 19.99
CA LYS A 80 -14.80 17.75 21.17
C LYS A 80 -14.51 16.69 22.25
N GLY A 81 -13.49 15.83 22.02
CA GLY A 81 -13.11 14.76 22.96
C GLY A 81 -13.80 13.41 22.71
N GLU A 82 -14.54 13.24 21.61
CA GLU A 82 -15.11 11.94 21.24
C GLU A 82 -14.02 10.91 21.01
N THR A 83 -14.20 9.72 21.57
CA THR A 83 -13.24 8.63 21.40
C THR A 83 -13.35 8.01 19.99
N LEU A 84 -12.24 7.42 19.49
CA LEU A 84 -12.29 6.66 18.23
C LEU A 84 -13.38 5.57 18.27
N LEU A 85 -13.53 4.87 19.38
CA LEU A 85 -14.48 3.77 19.50
C LEU A 85 -15.93 4.25 19.41
N ASP A 86 -16.24 5.40 19.99
CA ASP A 86 -17.58 5.97 19.91
C ASP A 86 -17.87 6.47 18.49
N THR A 87 -16.91 7.14 17.85
CA THR A 87 -17.02 7.52 16.44
C THR A 87 -17.32 6.28 15.56
N ILE A 88 -16.59 5.18 15.74
CA ILE A 88 -16.77 3.96 14.93
C ILE A 88 -18.15 3.31 15.18
N ARG A 89 -18.62 3.25 16.44
CA ARG A 89 -19.97 2.73 16.76
C ARG A 89 -21.09 3.58 16.15
N VAL A 90 -20.92 4.90 16.12
CA VAL A 90 -21.88 5.79 15.46
C VAL A 90 -21.88 5.58 13.95
N ILE A 91 -20.71 5.53 13.33
CA ILE A 91 -20.55 5.34 11.88
C ILE A 91 -21.09 3.98 11.42
N GLU A 92 -20.95 2.92 12.22
CA GLU A 92 -21.52 1.60 11.93
C GLU A 92 -23.05 1.64 11.71
N ASN A 93 -23.75 2.62 12.29
CA ASN A 93 -25.19 2.79 12.08
C ASN A 93 -25.51 3.49 10.74
N TYR A 94 -24.51 4.09 10.09
CA TYR A 94 -24.70 4.89 8.88
C TYR A 94 -24.11 4.23 7.63
N ALA A 95 -23.05 3.44 7.75
CA ALA A 95 -22.29 2.92 6.62
C ALA A 95 -22.22 1.39 6.61
N ASP A 96 -22.07 0.82 5.42
CA ASP A 96 -21.94 -0.62 5.20
C ASP A 96 -20.50 -1.11 5.26
N ILE A 97 -19.53 -0.24 5.02
CA ILE A 97 -18.09 -0.53 5.02
C ILE A 97 -17.30 0.72 5.38
N CYS A 98 -16.17 0.58 6.05
CA CYS A 98 -15.33 1.69 6.49
C CYS A 98 -13.89 1.54 6.01
N ALA A 99 -13.37 2.55 5.31
CA ALA A 99 -11.94 2.74 5.08
C ALA A 99 -11.44 3.84 6.04
N MET A 100 -10.53 3.49 6.94
CA MET A 100 -10.01 4.45 7.91
C MET A 100 -8.50 4.60 7.85
N ARG A 101 -8.03 5.83 7.99
CA ARG A 101 -6.63 6.17 8.16
C ARG A 101 -6.44 6.94 9.46
N HIS A 102 -5.45 6.53 10.27
CA HIS A 102 -5.26 7.11 11.60
C HIS A 102 -3.77 7.31 11.92
N PRO A 103 -3.35 8.38 12.63
CA PRO A 103 -1.95 8.61 12.99
C PRO A 103 -1.42 7.62 14.04
N LYS A 104 -2.28 6.99 14.83
CA LYS A 104 -1.88 6.02 15.87
C LYS A 104 -1.91 4.60 15.33
N GLU A 105 -0.83 3.85 15.60
CA GLU A 105 -0.71 2.43 15.29
C GLU A 105 -1.78 1.61 16.01
N GLY A 106 -2.30 0.58 15.35
CA GLY A 106 -3.33 -0.31 15.89
C GLY A 106 -4.75 0.28 15.94
N ALA A 107 -4.96 1.53 15.51
CA ALA A 107 -6.28 2.16 15.55
C ALA A 107 -7.32 1.40 14.72
N ALA A 108 -6.96 0.91 13.52
CA ALA A 108 -7.85 0.11 12.69
C ALA A 108 -8.17 -1.26 13.32
N LEU A 109 -7.19 -1.90 13.97
CA LEU A 109 -7.40 -3.13 14.72
C LEU A 109 -8.35 -2.91 15.89
N LEU A 110 -8.18 -1.80 16.62
CA LEU A 110 -9.08 -1.47 17.73
C LEU A 110 -10.51 -1.20 17.23
N ALA A 111 -10.66 -0.49 16.10
CA ALA A 111 -11.95 -0.24 15.45
C ALA A 111 -12.63 -1.55 15.03
N SER A 112 -11.90 -2.52 14.48
CA SER A 112 -12.44 -3.81 14.04
C SER A 112 -13.01 -4.66 15.18
N LYS A 113 -12.56 -4.43 16.43
CA LYS A 113 -13.03 -5.18 17.61
C LYS A 113 -14.36 -4.69 18.19
N VAL A 114 -14.82 -3.51 17.80
CA VAL A 114 -16.06 -2.92 18.35
C VAL A 114 -17.22 -2.88 17.38
N VAL A 115 -16.97 -3.17 16.11
CA VAL A 115 -18.03 -3.29 15.09
C VAL A 115 -18.59 -4.70 15.01
N THR A 116 -19.87 -4.80 14.65
CA THR A 116 -20.62 -6.06 14.56
C THR A 116 -21.09 -6.40 13.14
N LYS A 117 -21.20 -5.39 12.27
CA LYS A 117 -21.74 -5.55 10.90
C LYS A 117 -20.98 -4.76 9.82
N MET A 118 -20.08 -3.84 10.20
CA MET A 118 -19.37 -2.98 9.25
C MET A 118 -17.90 -3.42 9.11
N PRO A 119 -17.47 -3.98 7.96
CA PRO A 119 -16.06 -4.28 7.71
C PRO A 119 -15.17 -3.04 7.80
N ILE A 120 -14.00 -3.20 8.42
CA ILE A 120 -12.97 -2.16 8.52
C ILE A 120 -11.84 -2.45 7.55
N ILE A 121 -11.42 -1.43 6.82
CA ILE A 121 -10.22 -1.43 5.96
C ILE A 121 -9.22 -0.45 6.54
N ASN A 122 -8.03 -0.93 6.87
CA ASN A 122 -6.90 -0.09 7.27
C ASN A 122 -6.31 0.62 6.03
N ALA A 123 -6.56 1.92 5.90
CA ALA A 123 -6.00 2.78 4.86
C ALA A 123 -4.67 3.45 5.28
N GLY A 124 -4.02 2.90 6.32
CA GLY A 124 -2.74 3.32 6.91
C GLY A 124 -2.90 3.75 8.37
N ASP A 125 -2.13 3.14 9.27
CA ASP A 125 -2.11 3.45 10.70
C ASP A 125 -0.69 3.75 11.21
N GLY A 126 -0.41 5.01 11.45
CA GLY A 126 0.88 5.47 11.96
C GLY A 126 2.07 5.01 11.13
N GLY A 127 3.05 4.39 11.77
CA GLY A 127 4.22 3.74 11.15
C GLY A 127 4.05 2.24 10.88
N HIS A 128 2.90 1.66 11.22
CA HIS A 128 2.69 0.23 11.30
C HIS A 128 2.44 -0.42 9.92
N PHE A 129 1.20 -0.39 9.38
CA PHE A 129 0.85 -1.06 8.14
C PHE A 129 0.10 -0.17 7.15
N HIS A 130 0.20 -0.55 5.88
CA HIS A 130 -0.65 0.02 4.82
C HIS A 130 -1.10 -1.11 3.86
N PRO A 131 -1.98 -2.03 4.30
CA PRO A 131 -2.31 -3.24 3.55
C PRO A 131 -2.91 -2.96 2.18
N THR A 132 -3.59 -1.83 2.00
CA THR A 132 -4.16 -1.47 0.71
C THR A 132 -3.14 -0.88 -0.27
N GLN A 133 -1.98 -0.42 0.21
CA GLN A 133 -0.83 -0.14 -0.66
C GLN A 133 -0.18 -1.46 -1.07
N THR A 134 0.02 -2.38 -0.14
CA THR A 134 0.50 -3.73 -0.45
C THR A 134 -0.35 -4.42 -1.52
N LEU A 135 -1.68 -4.32 -1.43
CA LEU A 135 -2.58 -4.84 -2.44
C LEU A 135 -2.33 -4.21 -3.82
N ALA A 136 -2.14 -2.88 -3.88
CA ALA A 136 -1.82 -2.17 -5.12
C ALA A 136 -0.48 -2.63 -5.71
N ASP A 137 0.52 -2.80 -4.86
CA ASP A 137 1.86 -3.25 -5.23
C ASP A 137 1.81 -4.69 -5.79
N LEU A 138 1.12 -5.61 -5.09
CA LEU A 138 0.95 -6.99 -5.54
C LEU A 138 0.21 -7.08 -6.88
N ILE A 139 -0.89 -6.35 -7.07
CA ILE A 139 -1.62 -6.33 -8.34
C ILE A 139 -0.70 -5.83 -9.46
N THR A 140 0.08 -4.79 -9.22
CA THR A 140 1.01 -4.24 -10.20
C THR A 140 2.09 -5.25 -10.56
N ILE A 141 2.74 -5.86 -9.58
CA ILE A 141 3.76 -6.89 -9.80
C ILE A 141 3.17 -8.05 -10.59
N ARG A 142 2.01 -8.58 -10.19
CA ARG A 142 1.33 -9.67 -10.89
C ARG A 142 0.95 -9.30 -12.33
N HIS A 143 0.52 -8.07 -12.55
CA HIS A 143 0.16 -7.62 -13.91
C HIS A 143 1.34 -7.71 -14.87
N TYR A 144 2.52 -7.27 -14.43
CA TYR A 144 3.72 -7.21 -15.27
C TYR A 144 4.54 -8.51 -15.25
N LYS A 145 4.75 -9.12 -14.11
CA LYS A 145 5.59 -10.33 -13.96
C LYS A 145 4.82 -11.64 -14.05
N LYS A 146 3.48 -11.61 -14.01
CA LYS A 146 2.56 -12.76 -14.09
C LYS A 146 2.66 -13.76 -12.95
N SER A 147 3.75 -13.82 -12.21
CA SER A 147 3.99 -14.64 -11.04
C SER A 147 4.77 -13.86 -10.00
N PHE A 148 4.63 -14.25 -8.74
CA PHE A 148 5.47 -13.76 -7.65
C PHE A 148 6.66 -14.68 -7.38
N ASP A 149 6.61 -15.94 -7.82
CA ASP A 149 7.67 -16.90 -7.59
C ASP A 149 8.95 -16.55 -8.35
N ASN A 150 10.10 -16.78 -7.71
CA ASN A 150 11.44 -16.58 -8.25
C ASN A 150 11.79 -15.11 -8.58
N LEU A 151 11.12 -14.13 -7.98
CA LEU A 151 11.43 -12.72 -8.18
C LEU A 151 12.58 -12.26 -7.30
N THR A 152 13.44 -11.40 -7.87
CA THR A 152 14.41 -10.60 -7.12
C THR A 152 13.89 -9.18 -6.98
N VAL A 153 13.56 -8.78 -5.74
CA VAL A 153 12.91 -7.51 -5.43
C VAL A 153 13.88 -6.57 -4.71
N GLY A 154 14.32 -5.53 -5.39
CA GLY A 154 15.13 -4.45 -4.81
C GLY A 154 14.22 -3.44 -4.11
N LEU A 155 14.51 -3.15 -2.84
CA LEU A 155 13.82 -2.18 -2.02
C LEU A 155 14.82 -1.07 -1.68
N CYS A 156 14.62 0.12 -2.26
CA CYS A 156 15.62 1.18 -2.25
C CYS A 156 15.11 2.46 -1.56
N GLY A 157 15.89 3.01 -0.65
CA GLY A 157 15.65 4.28 0.02
C GLY A 157 15.47 4.15 1.53
N ASP A 158 14.36 4.66 2.08
CA ASP A 158 14.07 4.60 3.51
C ASP A 158 13.41 3.26 3.88
N LEU A 159 14.23 2.31 4.30
CA LEU A 159 13.76 0.99 4.75
C LEU A 159 13.43 0.95 6.24
N LYS A 160 13.90 1.94 7.00
CA LYS A 160 13.70 2.02 8.45
C LYS A 160 12.26 2.42 8.81
N PHE A 161 11.73 3.45 8.14
CA PHE A 161 10.40 4.00 8.39
C PHE A 161 9.38 3.64 7.31
N GLY A 162 9.81 2.89 6.29
CA GLY A 162 9.04 2.54 5.10
C GLY A 162 7.94 1.49 5.36
N ARG A 163 6.83 1.84 6.05
CA ARG A 163 5.73 0.90 6.35
C ARG A 163 5.19 0.16 5.12
N THR A 164 5.20 0.77 3.94
CA THR A 164 4.77 0.14 2.69
C THR A 164 5.73 -0.97 2.29
N ILE A 165 7.03 -0.74 2.47
CA ILE A 165 8.09 -1.73 2.24
C ILE A 165 7.94 -2.89 3.23
N HIS A 166 7.78 -2.61 4.53
CA HIS A 166 7.59 -3.63 5.56
C HIS A 166 6.39 -4.53 5.25
N SER A 167 5.28 -3.91 4.83
CA SER A 167 4.06 -4.63 4.45
C SER A 167 4.26 -5.47 3.19
N LEU A 168 4.95 -4.94 2.17
CA LEU A 168 5.22 -5.64 0.91
C LEU A 168 6.14 -6.84 1.11
N VAL A 169 7.20 -6.69 1.89
CA VAL A 169 8.13 -7.78 2.22
C VAL A 169 7.39 -8.93 2.91
N ARG A 170 6.54 -8.64 3.90
CA ARG A 170 5.73 -9.67 4.58
C ARG A 170 4.79 -10.40 3.61
N ALA A 171 4.20 -9.69 2.67
CA ALA A 171 3.29 -10.26 1.69
C ALA A 171 4.04 -11.14 0.69
N LEU A 172 5.14 -10.67 0.12
CA LEU A 172 5.92 -11.38 -0.89
C LEU A 172 6.70 -12.58 -0.33
N ASN A 173 7.11 -12.55 0.94
CA ASN A 173 7.81 -13.66 1.58
C ASN A 173 6.98 -14.96 1.69
N ARG A 174 5.70 -14.92 1.33
CA ARG A 174 4.83 -16.11 1.26
C ARG A 174 4.93 -16.88 -0.06
N TYR A 175 5.60 -16.32 -1.07
CA TYR A 175 5.77 -16.93 -2.38
C TYR A 175 7.14 -17.59 -2.50
N LYS A 176 7.28 -18.53 -3.45
CA LYS A 176 8.45 -19.38 -3.56
C LYS A 176 9.66 -18.63 -4.12
N ASN A 177 10.81 -18.80 -3.49
CA ASN A 177 12.10 -18.32 -3.99
C ASN A 177 12.13 -16.80 -4.25
N VAL A 178 11.37 -16.00 -3.53
CA VAL A 178 11.47 -14.54 -3.59
C VAL A 178 12.74 -14.12 -2.87
N LYS A 179 13.57 -13.34 -3.56
CA LYS A 179 14.79 -12.75 -3.01
C LYS A 179 14.62 -11.27 -2.82
N PHE A 180 15.08 -10.75 -1.69
CA PHE A 180 15.05 -9.34 -1.38
C PHE A 180 16.45 -8.74 -1.41
N VAL A 181 16.60 -7.58 -2.05
CA VAL A 181 17.81 -6.77 -1.98
C VAL A 181 17.46 -5.46 -1.27
N PHE A 182 17.91 -5.33 -0.03
CA PHE A 182 17.71 -4.13 0.78
C PHE A 182 18.80 -3.11 0.47
N ILE A 183 18.41 -2.01 -0.18
CA ILE A 183 19.32 -0.98 -0.70
C ILE A 183 19.08 0.30 0.10
N SER A 184 19.95 0.59 1.07
CA SER A 184 19.77 1.74 1.95
C SER A 184 21.10 2.23 2.55
N PRO A 185 21.20 3.50 2.93
CA PRO A 185 22.31 3.96 3.78
C PRO A 185 22.18 3.30 5.17
N GLU A 186 23.26 3.31 5.93
CA GLU A 186 23.36 2.64 7.24
C GLU A 186 22.26 3.06 8.20
N GLU A 187 21.95 4.35 8.22
CA GLU A 187 20.98 4.97 9.11
C GLU A 187 19.51 4.60 8.81
N LEU A 188 19.25 4.14 7.57
CA LEU A 188 17.92 3.80 7.06
C LEU A 188 17.74 2.32 6.73
N LYS A 189 18.58 1.45 7.29
CA LYS A 189 18.50 -0.01 7.11
C LYS A 189 17.17 -0.59 7.56
N MET A 190 16.81 -1.70 6.94
CA MET A 190 15.68 -2.52 7.33
C MET A 190 15.85 -2.99 8.79
N PRO A 191 14.88 -2.68 9.68
CA PRO A 191 14.96 -3.13 11.08
C PRO A 191 14.90 -4.65 11.20
N GLU A 192 15.65 -5.21 12.17
CA GLU A 192 15.73 -6.66 12.40
C GLU A 192 14.37 -7.36 12.51
N PRO A 193 13.35 -6.82 13.22
CA PRO A 193 12.05 -7.48 13.29
C PRO A 193 11.39 -7.79 11.95
N PHE A 194 11.72 -7.01 10.89
CA PHE A 194 11.21 -7.24 9.54
C PHE A 194 12.07 -8.17 8.70
N LYS A 195 13.24 -8.58 9.18
CA LYS A 195 14.11 -9.57 8.55
C LYS A 195 13.98 -10.97 9.20
N ASN A 196 13.56 -11.05 10.46
CA ASN A 196 13.52 -12.27 11.25
C ASN A 196 12.61 -13.39 10.69
N PHE A 197 11.65 -13.05 9.83
CA PHE A 197 10.78 -14.03 9.17
C PHE A 197 11.22 -14.37 7.74
N ILE A 198 12.34 -13.82 7.28
CA ILE A 198 12.92 -14.11 5.96
C ILE A 198 14.13 -15.03 6.18
N ASP A 199 14.22 -16.10 5.42
CA ASP A 199 15.39 -16.96 5.45
C ASP A 199 16.63 -16.17 5.02
N LYS A 200 17.75 -16.34 5.73
CA LYS A 200 18.97 -15.55 5.53
C LYS A 200 19.54 -15.63 4.11
N GLU A 201 19.28 -16.70 3.39
CA GLU A 201 19.67 -16.90 2.00
C GLU A 201 18.78 -16.15 1.00
N ASN A 202 17.61 -15.67 1.45
CA ASN A 202 16.63 -14.99 0.62
C ASN A 202 16.73 -13.46 0.70
N TYR A 203 17.70 -12.90 1.42
CA TYR A 203 17.94 -11.45 1.34
C TYR A 203 19.42 -11.09 1.38
N THR A 204 19.72 -9.96 0.80
CA THR A 204 21.03 -9.29 0.88
C THR A 204 20.85 -7.83 1.21
N GLU A 205 21.88 -7.21 1.82
CA GLU A 205 21.88 -5.77 2.14
C GLU A 205 23.05 -5.10 1.43
N THR A 206 22.80 -3.98 0.78
CA THR A 206 23.82 -3.17 0.13
C THR A 206 23.52 -1.68 0.27
N ARG A 207 24.56 -0.84 0.13
CA ARG A 207 24.40 0.62 0.04
C ARG A 207 24.44 1.10 -1.40
N ASP A 208 24.82 0.25 -2.33
CA ASP A 208 25.01 0.60 -3.73
C ASP A 208 23.93 0.00 -4.61
N LEU A 209 23.05 0.88 -5.13
CA LEU A 209 22.02 0.49 -6.09
C LEU A 209 22.62 -0.13 -7.36
N MET A 210 23.77 0.40 -7.83
CA MET A 210 24.38 -0.04 -9.07
C MET A 210 24.93 -1.46 -8.99
N SER A 211 25.35 -1.90 -7.81
CA SER A 211 25.81 -3.27 -7.60
C SER A 211 24.70 -4.33 -7.69
N ALA A 212 23.44 -3.91 -7.59
CA ALA A 212 22.29 -4.81 -7.56
C ALA A 212 21.36 -4.68 -8.79
N ILE A 213 21.33 -3.52 -9.44
CA ILE A 213 20.28 -3.16 -10.41
C ILE A 213 20.14 -4.14 -11.58
N SER A 214 21.25 -4.78 -12.00
CA SER A 214 21.27 -5.75 -13.11
C SER A 214 20.52 -7.06 -12.80
N ASP A 215 20.32 -7.38 -11.53
CA ASP A 215 19.71 -8.64 -11.10
C ASP A 215 18.24 -8.50 -10.71
N LEU A 216 17.76 -7.26 -10.56
CA LEU A 216 16.42 -6.99 -10.10
C LEU A 216 15.34 -7.29 -11.14
N ASP A 217 14.24 -7.86 -10.71
CA ASP A 217 12.99 -7.99 -11.47
C ASP A 217 12.02 -6.85 -11.13
N ILE A 218 12.05 -6.40 -9.88
CA ILE A 218 11.29 -5.25 -9.36
C ILE A 218 12.25 -4.33 -8.63
N LEU A 219 12.18 -3.04 -8.92
CA LEU A 219 12.81 -2.00 -8.13
C LEU A 219 11.73 -1.15 -7.47
N TYR A 220 11.58 -1.28 -6.15
CA TYR A 220 10.67 -0.47 -5.35
C TYR A 220 11.42 0.69 -4.73
N MET A 221 11.22 1.88 -5.28
CA MET A 221 11.82 3.11 -4.78
C MET A 221 10.98 3.72 -3.66
N SER A 222 11.60 4.26 -2.64
CA SER A 222 10.92 5.02 -1.59
C SER A 222 11.66 6.30 -1.24
N ARG A 223 10.90 7.35 -0.95
CA ARG A 223 11.47 8.63 -0.50
C ARG A 223 11.98 8.54 0.93
N VAL A 224 12.95 9.35 1.25
CA VAL A 224 13.35 9.62 2.65
C VAL A 224 12.27 10.48 3.31
N GLN A 225 11.69 9.99 4.42
CA GLN A 225 10.51 10.58 5.07
C GLN A 225 10.93 11.69 6.05
N LYS A 226 10.97 12.96 5.61
CA LYS A 226 11.36 14.12 6.44
C LYS A 226 10.63 14.16 7.78
N GLU A 227 9.37 13.84 7.78
CA GLU A 227 8.47 13.84 8.94
C GLU A 227 8.82 12.82 10.04
N ARG A 228 9.80 11.95 9.79
CA ARG A 228 10.28 10.92 10.73
C ARG A 228 11.63 11.25 11.37
N PHE A 229 12.29 12.29 10.90
CA PHE A 229 13.59 12.70 11.42
C PHE A 229 13.43 13.68 12.58
N VAL A 230 14.23 13.49 13.63
CA VAL A 230 14.35 14.44 14.73
C VAL A 230 15.29 15.58 14.34
N SER A 231 16.33 15.28 13.56
CA SER A 231 17.33 16.24 13.08
C SER A 231 17.09 16.59 11.61
N SER A 232 16.96 17.88 11.30
CA SER A 232 16.93 18.37 9.92
C SER A 232 18.24 18.13 9.17
N ASP A 233 19.39 18.17 9.87
CA ASP A 233 20.71 17.97 9.25
C ASP A 233 20.89 16.52 8.77
N GLU A 234 20.39 15.57 9.55
CA GLU A 234 20.39 14.16 9.15
C GLU A 234 19.52 13.93 7.90
N TYR A 235 18.34 14.51 7.86
CA TYR A 235 17.47 14.46 6.68
C TYR A 235 18.15 15.09 5.44
N GLU A 236 18.72 16.31 5.58
CA GLU A 236 19.38 17.00 4.45
C GLU A 236 20.55 16.19 3.88
N ARG A 237 21.27 15.42 4.71
CA ARG A 237 22.35 14.53 4.28
C ARG A 237 21.85 13.30 3.53
N LEU A 238 20.66 12.78 3.85
CA LEU A 238 20.14 11.50 3.36
C LEU A 238 19.11 11.64 2.24
N LYS A 239 18.43 12.78 2.13
CA LYS A 239 17.30 12.97 1.20
C LYS A 239 17.61 12.67 -0.27
N ASP A 240 18.87 12.94 -0.70
CA ASP A 240 19.32 12.78 -2.07
C ASP A 240 20.29 11.59 -2.25
N TYR A 241 20.34 10.68 -1.29
CA TYR A 241 21.28 9.56 -1.31
C TYR A 241 21.06 8.65 -2.50
N TYR A 242 19.80 8.40 -2.87
CA TYR A 242 19.44 7.66 -4.07
C TYR A 242 18.60 8.53 -4.99
N ILE A 243 19.10 8.75 -6.21
CA ILE A 243 18.35 9.34 -7.32
C ILE A 243 18.41 8.36 -8.47
N LEU A 244 17.27 7.79 -8.84
CA LEU A 244 17.16 6.93 -10.02
C LEU A 244 17.11 7.81 -11.27
N THR A 245 18.00 7.55 -12.23
CA THR A 245 18.12 8.29 -13.50
C THR A 245 18.06 7.34 -14.70
N GLU A 246 17.79 7.86 -15.90
CA GLU A 246 17.86 7.07 -17.14
C GLU A 246 19.23 6.40 -17.33
N GLU A 247 20.32 7.06 -16.92
CA GLU A 247 21.68 6.53 -17.02
C GLU A 247 21.84 5.24 -16.21
N LYS A 248 21.30 5.22 -14.99
CA LYS A 248 21.32 4.02 -14.14
C LYS A 248 20.47 2.89 -14.70
N LEU A 249 19.36 3.22 -15.36
CA LEU A 249 18.46 2.24 -15.96
C LEU A 249 19.04 1.50 -17.17
N LYS A 250 20.13 1.97 -17.77
CA LYS A 250 20.85 1.26 -18.83
C LYS A 250 21.46 -0.07 -18.35
N TYR A 251 21.68 -0.21 -17.06
CA TYR A 251 22.24 -1.42 -16.45
C TYR A 251 21.18 -2.39 -15.90
N ALA A 252 19.92 -1.98 -15.92
CA ALA A 252 18.81 -2.80 -15.46
C ALA A 252 18.33 -3.76 -16.55
N LYS A 253 17.67 -4.85 -16.15
CA LYS A 253 16.99 -5.76 -17.10
C LYS A 253 15.90 -5.00 -17.87
N ASP A 254 15.66 -5.39 -19.11
CA ASP A 254 14.59 -4.82 -19.95
C ASP A 254 13.20 -5.08 -19.37
N ASP A 255 13.03 -6.17 -18.64
CA ASP A 255 11.79 -6.58 -17.97
C ASP A 255 11.77 -6.29 -16.47
N MET A 256 12.69 -5.48 -15.94
CA MET A 256 12.59 -4.92 -14.59
C MET A 256 11.49 -3.86 -14.57
N TYR A 257 10.67 -3.82 -13.51
CA TYR A 257 9.67 -2.77 -13.33
C TYR A 257 9.93 -1.94 -12.09
N ILE A 258 9.68 -0.62 -12.22
CA ILE A 258 9.94 0.37 -11.17
C ILE A 258 8.62 0.76 -10.52
N LEU A 259 8.50 0.50 -9.23
CA LEU A 259 7.36 0.84 -8.39
C LEU A 259 7.71 1.95 -7.41
N HIS A 260 6.71 2.72 -6.99
CA HIS A 260 6.85 3.75 -5.97
C HIS A 260 5.49 4.01 -5.29
N PRO A 261 5.40 4.10 -3.95
CA PRO A 261 4.12 4.31 -3.26
C PRO A 261 3.59 5.74 -3.39
N LEU A 262 4.39 6.66 -3.94
CA LEU A 262 4.11 8.10 -4.04
C LEU A 262 3.75 8.76 -2.68
N PRO A 263 4.00 10.06 -2.47
CA PRO A 263 4.59 10.98 -3.45
C PRO A 263 6.09 10.75 -3.60
N ARG A 264 6.61 10.91 -4.79
CA ARG A 264 8.06 11.09 -4.98
C ARG A 264 8.42 12.57 -4.80
N VAL A 265 9.68 12.81 -4.48
CA VAL A 265 10.28 14.15 -4.42
C VAL A 265 11.39 14.22 -5.47
N ASN A 266 12.58 13.71 -5.16
CA ASN A 266 13.78 13.75 -6.02
C ASN A 266 14.44 12.38 -6.18
N GLU A 267 13.97 11.34 -5.49
CA GLU A 267 14.53 9.98 -5.55
C GLU A 267 14.32 9.28 -6.90
N ILE A 268 13.44 9.81 -7.75
CA ILE A 268 13.28 9.41 -9.14
C ILE A 268 13.32 10.68 -10.00
N ALA A 269 14.30 10.78 -10.88
CA ALA A 269 14.43 11.90 -11.79
C ALA A 269 13.27 11.96 -12.80
N PRO A 270 12.78 13.15 -13.20
CA PRO A 270 11.59 13.31 -14.04
C PRO A 270 11.69 12.62 -15.41
N GLU A 271 12.89 12.51 -15.99
CA GLU A 271 13.12 11.85 -17.27
C GLU A 271 12.78 10.35 -17.24
N VAL A 272 12.88 9.70 -16.08
CA VAL A 272 12.53 8.28 -15.88
C VAL A 272 11.05 8.01 -16.16
N ASP A 273 10.17 9.02 -16.09
CA ASP A 273 8.74 8.87 -16.41
C ASP A 273 8.47 8.41 -17.84
N LYS A 274 9.45 8.57 -18.75
CA LYS A 274 9.34 8.14 -20.14
C LYS A 274 9.77 6.69 -20.36
N ASP A 275 10.45 6.10 -19.38
CA ASP A 275 10.88 4.70 -19.47
C ASP A 275 9.67 3.78 -19.31
N PRO A 276 9.43 2.83 -20.22
CA PRO A 276 8.28 1.93 -20.16
C PRO A 276 8.27 1.02 -18.92
N ARG A 277 9.40 0.88 -18.24
CA ARG A 277 9.55 0.14 -16.98
C ARG A 277 9.07 0.95 -15.76
N ALA A 278 8.87 2.27 -15.89
CA ALA A 278 8.41 3.16 -14.83
C ALA A 278 6.89 3.09 -14.67
N VAL A 279 6.40 2.12 -13.88
CA VAL A 279 4.97 1.80 -13.78
C VAL A 279 4.28 2.38 -12.53
N TYR A 280 4.95 3.23 -11.76
CA TYR A 280 4.42 3.77 -10.50
C TYR A 280 3.18 4.67 -10.64
N PHE A 281 2.93 5.27 -11.80
CA PHE A 281 1.66 5.97 -12.04
C PHE A 281 0.53 4.98 -12.36
N GLU A 282 0.82 3.93 -13.13
CA GLU A 282 -0.15 2.86 -13.40
C GLU A 282 -0.47 2.06 -12.14
N GLN A 283 0.49 1.90 -11.23
CA GLN A 283 0.30 1.34 -9.90
C GLN A 283 -0.86 2.02 -9.14
N THR A 284 -1.07 3.33 -9.32
CA THR A 284 -2.21 4.04 -8.71
C THR A 284 -3.55 3.61 -9.30
N LYS A 285 -3.59 3.31 -10.60
CA LYS A 285 -4.76 2.77 -11.28
C LYS A 285 -5.09 1.36 -10.79
N PHE A 286 -4.08 0.49 -10.70
CA PHE A 286 -4.24 -0.85 -10.12
C PHE A 286 -4.67 -0.78 -8.65
N GLY A 287 -4.16 0.19 -7.90
CA GLY A 287 -4.61 0.46 -6.53
C GLY A 287 -6.10 0.78 -6.43
N MET A 288 -6.65 1.54 -7.38
CA MET A 288 -8.09 1.85 -7.42
C MET A 288 -8.90 0.59 -7.75
N TYR A 289 -8.52 -0.20 -8.75
CA TYR A 289 -9.19 -1.47 -9.07
C TYR A 289 -9.07 -2.49 -7.93
N GLY A 290 -7.93 -2.56 -7.26
CA GLY A 290 -7.75 -3.40 -6.08
C GLY A 290 -8.69 -3.01 -4.94
N ARG A 291 -8.95 -1.71 -4.74
CA ARG A 291 -9.93 -1.23 -3.76
C ARG A 291 -11.37 -1.56 -4.17
N MET A 292 -11.71 -1.52 -5.48
CA MET A 292 -13.01 -2.00 -5.95
C MET A 292 -13.20 -3.48 -5.60
N ALA A 293 -12.25 -4.33 -5.98
CA ALA A 293 -12.30 -5.76 -5.67
C ALA A 293 -12.34 -6.05 -4.16
N LEU A 294 -11.57 -5.31 -3.37
CA LEU A 294 -11.56 -5.43 -1.90
C LEU A 294 -12.92 -5.07 -1.28
N ILE A 295 -13.54 -3.99 -1.73
CA ILE A 295 -14.87 -3.57 -1.27
C ILE A 295 -15.90 -4.67 -1.59
N ILE A 296 -15.91 -5.18 -2.80
CA ILE A 296 -16.79 -6.29 -3.22
C ILE A 296 -16.57 -7.50 -2.30
N LYS A 297 -15.34 -7.97 -2.18
CA LYS A 297 -14.96 -9.15 -1.38
C LYS A 297 -15.39 -9.03 0.08
N LEU A 298 -15.19 -7.87 0.71
CA LEU A 298 -15.56 -7.65 2.10
C LEU A 298 -17.06 -7.53 2.30
N LEU A 299 -17.79 -6.89 1.39
CA LEU A 299 -19.25 -6.82 1.46
C LEU A 299 -19.90 -8.19 1.22
N GLU A 300 -19.34 -9.03 0.34
CA GLU A 300 -19.84 -10.40 0.11
C GLU A 300 -19.54 -11.32 1.29
N ALA A 301 -18.34 -11.27 1.84
CA ALA A 301 -17.94 -12.10 2.97
C ALA A 301 -18.73 -11.81 4.26
N ASN A 302 -19.37 -10.64 4.33
CA ASN A 302 -20.13 -10.17 5.49
C ASN A 302 -21.62 -9.95 5.15
N LYS A 303 -22.15 -10.66 4.16
CA LYS A 303 -23.61 -10.70 3.92
C LYS A 303 -24.29 -11.42 5.08
N TRP A 304 -25.22 -10.73 5.72
CA TRP A 304 -26.08 -11.23 6.79
C TRP A 304 -27.46 -11.60 6.26
#